data_41e2cde8ba30bfecea14cc5236cfeca0
#
_entry.id   41e2cde8ba30bfecea14cc5236cfeca0
#
_cell.length_a   1.000
_cell.length_b   1.000
_cell.length_c   1.000
_cell.angle_alpha   90.00
_cell.angle_beta   90.00
_cell.angle_gamma   90.00
#
_symmetry.space_group_name_H-M   'P 1'
#
loop_
_entity.id
_entity.type
_entity.pdbx_description
1 polymer ?
#
loop_
_entity_poly.entity_id
_entity_poly.type
_entity_poly.pdbx_seq_one_letter_code
_entity_poly.pdbx_strand_id
1 'polypeptide(L)'
;MKLAAIIPHYRHIKTLPQVIVALQKENIPVFVVDDGSGEEYQDTLSEIEKQYAIHLFRLPENRGKGFAVKYGMEEMQKQGFSHSLQIDADAQHDFNAIRKLKDACQNNPNALICANPIYGKDAPKSRLYGRKITNFWNVLHTFSFSIKDGLCGFRIYPIADFLTTCQKETVGNGMDFDNEILIRMYRKKIPIIWIDTPVQYQDNGISHFKMWQDNIKISKMHARLFLSHFFSFFRQHKQ
;
A
#
# COMPACT_ATOMS: atom_id res chain seq x y z
N MET A 1 2.18 -3.47 20.69
CA MET A 1 2.16 -3.08 19.26
C MET A 1 2.75 -1.67 19.14
N LYS A 2 3.74 -1.46 18.29
CA LYS A 2 4.31 -0.13 17.99
C LYS A 2 4.02 0.18 16.51
N LEU A 3 3.04 1.06 16.27
CA LEU A 3 2.53 1.41 14.95
C LEU A 3 3.14 2.73 14.47
N ALA A 4 3.57 2.80 13.21
CA ALA A 4 3.86 4.04 12.48
C ALA A 4 3.15 4.04 11.14
N ALA A 5 3.06 5.19 10.48
CA ALA A 5 2.50 5.30 9.14
C ALA A 5 3.59 5.48 8.09
N ILE A 6 3.43 4.86 6.93
CA ILE A 6 4.24 5.11 5.75
C ILE A 6 3.43 5.80 4.66
N ILE A 7 3.96 6.89 4.14
CA ILE A 7 3.42 7.64 3.02
C ILE A 7 4.43 7.57 1.87
N PRO A 8 4.21 6.72 0.84
CA PRO A 8 4.97 6.81 -0.39
C PRO A 8 4.58 8.10 -1.11
N HIS A 9 5.56 8.95 -1.36
CA HIS A 9 5.36 10.29 -1.93
C HIS A 9 6.04 10.40 -3.29
N TYR A 10 5.35 11.02 -4.27
CA TYR A 10 5.94 11.45 -5.53
C TYR A 10 5.17 12.66 -6.05
N ARG A 11 5.72 13.86 -5.88
CA ARG A 11 5.16 15.15 -6.38
C ARG A 11 3.77 15.55 -5.84
N HIS A 12 3.32 14.98 -4.71
CA HIS A 12 2.03 15.28 -4.06
C HIS A 12 2.14 16.29 -2.92
N ILE A 13 2.90 17.37 -3.10
CA ILE A 13 3.18 18.37 -2.05
C ILE A 13 1.92 19.01 -1.46
N LYS A 14 0.90 19.28 -2.30
CA LYS A 14 -0.30 20.02 -1.87
C LYS A 14 -1.16 19.24 -0.86
N THR A 15 -1.21 17.93 -0.99
CA THR A 15 -2.07 17.05 -0.19
C THR A 15 -1.34 16.38 0.97
N LEU A 16 -0.01 16.28 0.88
CA LEU A 16 0.81 15.62 1.90
C LEU A 16 0.59 16.15 3.33
N PRO A 17 0.54 17.49 3.59
CA PRO A 17 0.30 18.00 4.93
C PRO A 17 -1.03 17.55 5.53
N GLN A 18 -2.09 17.43 4.73
CA GLN A 18 -3.39 16.98 5.18
C GLN A 18 -3.35 15.52 5.68
N VAL A 19 -2.64 14.66 4.96
CA VAL A 19 -2.46 13.25 5.33
C VAL A 19 -1.63 13.13 6.62
N ILE A 20 -0.55 13.91 6.74
CA ILE A 20 0.30 13.94 7.95
C ILE A 20 -0.52 14.35 9.17
N VAL A 21 -1.26 15.47 9.08
CA VAL A 21 -2.08 15.96 10.20
C VAL A 21 -3.13 14.94 10.61
N ALA A 22 -3.76 14.26 9.67
CA ALA A 22 -4.74 13.22 9.97
C ALA A 22 -4.15 12.05 10.76
N LEU A 23 -2.93 11.61 10.41
CA LEU A 23 -2.22 10.55 11.12
C LEU A 23 -1.77 10.98 12.51
N GLN A 24 -1.27 12.22 12.64
CA GLN A 24 -0.81 12.78 13.92
C GLN A 24 -1.95 12.97 14.93
N LYS A 25 -3.18 13.28 14.46
CA LYS A 25 -4.38 13.32 15.30
C LYS A 25 -4.65 11.97 16.00
N GLU A 26 -4.26 10.88 15.38
CA GLU A 26 -4.37 9.53 15.94
C GLU A 26 -3.09 9.09 16.68
N ASN A 27 -2.15 10.01 16.95
CA ASN A 27 -0.86 9.77 17.60
C ASN A 27 -0.04 8.67 16.87
N ILE A 28 -0.01 8.71 15.54
CA ILE A 28 0.76 7.78 14.70
C ILE A 28 1.98 8.53 14.16
N PRO A 29 3.22 8.12 14.51
CA PRO A 29 4.44 8.63 13.90
C PRO A 29 4.43 8.43 12.39
N VAL A 30 4.94 9.42 11.65
CA VAL A 30 4.84 9.43 10.18
C VAL A 30 6.21 9.32 9.53
N PHE A 31 6.32 8.38 8.62
CA PHE A 31 7.45 8.16 7.71
C PHE A 31 7.01 8.53 6.29
N VAL A 32 7.68 9.48 5.68
CA VAL A 32 7.48 9.85 4.28
C VAL A 32 8.68 9.37 3.49
N VAL A 33 8.43 8.61 2.43
CA VAL A 33 9.47 8.23 1.48
C VAL A 33 9.20 8.91 0.15
N ASP A 34 9.99 9.93 -0.15
CA ASP A 34 9.95 10.65 -1.42
C ASP A 34 10.65 9.84 -2.51
N ASP A 35 9.88 9.33 -3.45
CA ASP A 35 10.32 8.47 -4.55
C ASP A 35 10.90 9.29 -5.72
N GLY A 36 11.90 10.11 -5.42
CA GLY A 36 12.63 10.88 -6.43
C GLY A 36 11.80 11.98 -7.09
N SER A 37 11.12 12.81 -6.32
CA SER A 37 10.30 13.92 -6.84
C SER A 37 11.11 14.96 -7.63
N GLY A 38 12.41 15.12 -7.34
CA GLY A 38 13.31 16.09 -7.96
C GLY A 38 13.82 17.13 -6.97
N GLU A 39 14.85 17.88 -7.40
CA GLU A 39 15.50 18.91 -6.57
C GLU A 39 14.55 20.07 -6.26
N GLU A 40 13.66 20.40 -7.19
CA GLU A 40 12.66 21.47 -7.04
C GLU A 40 11.70 21.27 -5.84
N TYR A 41 11.61 20.06 -5.32
CA TYR A 41 10.78 19.74 -4.14
C TYR A 41 11.57 19.70 -2.83
N GLN A 42 12.91 19.87 -2.89
CA GLN A 42 13.78 19.68 -1.73
C GLN A 42 13.45 20.60 -0.56
N ASP A 43 13.39 21.89 -0.81
CA ASP A 43 13.17 22.89 0.24
C ASP A 43 11.79 22.71 0.87
N THR A 44 10.76 22.54 0.05
CA THR A 44 9.38 22.32 0.52
C THR A 44 9.25 21.06 1.36
N LEU A 45 9.87 19.95 0.95
CA LEU A 45 9.83 18.70 1.72
C LEU A 45 10.60 18.84 3.04
N SER A 46 11.74 19.54 3.04
CA SER A 46 12.51 19.81 4.26
C SER A 46 11.76 20.72 5.23
N GLU A 47 10.99 21.68 4.74
CA GLU A 47 10.11 22.50 5.56
C GLU A 47 8.98 21.68 6.18
N ILE A 48 8.34 20.80 5.40
CA ILE A 48 7.30 19.89 5.89
C ILE A 48 7.87 18.95 6.97
N GLU A 49 9.06 18.39 6.76
CA GLU A 49 9.73 17.54 7.74
C GLU A 49 9.89 18.24 9.09
N LYS A 50 10.44 19.48 9.07
CA LYS A 50 10.65 20.29 10.27
C LYS A 50 9.32 20.70 10.93
N GLN A 51 8.37 21.18 10.13
CA GLN A 51 7.09 21.68 10.61
C GLN A 51 6.26 20.61 11.30
N TYR A 52 6.25 19.40 10.76
CA TYR A 52 5.42 18.30 11.26
C TYR A 52 6.19 17.25 12.06
N ALA A 53 7.50 17.43 12.25
CA ALA A 53 8.38 16.49 12.97
C ALA A 53 8.21 15.04 12.49
N ILE A 54 8.27 14.83 11.19
CA ILE A 54 8.16 13.52 10.53
C ILE A 54 9.55 12.94 10.22
N HIS A 55 9.60 11.66 9.86
CA HIS A 55 10.77 11.04 9.29
C HIS A 55 10.69 11.11 7.76
N LEU A 56 11.56 11.91 7.13
CA LEU A 56 11.62 12.05 5.69
C LEU A 56 12.82 11.29 5.12
N PHE A 57 12.56 10.43 4.13
CA PHE A 57 13.58 9.76 3.34
C PHE A 57 13.41 10.15 1.88
N ARG A 58 14.50 10.57 1.23
CA ARG A 58 14.47 10.98 -0.18
C ARG A 58 15.29 10.01 -1.02
N LEU A 59 14.65 9.38 -1.99
CA LEU A 59 15.33 8.54 -2.98
C LEU A 59 15.90 9.43 -4.10
N PRO A 60 17.07 9.08 -4.65
CA PRO A 60 17.71 9.89 -5.71
C PRO A 60 16.93 9.87 -7.03
N GLU A 61 16.12 8.84 -7.27
CA GLU A 61 15.35 8.65 -8.50
C GLU A 61 14.03 7.93 -8.21
N ASN A 62 13.06 8.04 -9.12
CA ASN A 62 11.79 7.34 -9.02
C ASN A 62 11.98 5.83 -9.29
N ARG A 63 11.76 5.02 -8.28
CA ARG A 63 11.85 3.56 -8.30
C ARG A 63 10.50 2.87 -8.18
N GLY A 64 9.45 3.64 -7.99
CA GLY A 64 8.06 3.21 -7.90
C GLY A 64 7.55 3.05 -6.47
N LYS A 65 6.23 3.20 -6.30
CA LYS A 65 5.51 3.15 -5.02
C LYS A 65 5.92 1.96 -4.15
N GLY A 66 5.95 0.77 -4.76
CA GLY A 66 6.30 -0.45 -4.02
C GLY A 66 7.72 -0.46 -3.48
N PHE A 67 8.68 0.18 -4.19
CA PHE A 67 10.03 0.34 -3.68
C PHE A 67 10.05 1.29 -2.47
N ALA A 68 9.39 2.44 -2.58
CA ALA A 68 9.30 3.41 -1.49
C ALA A 68 8.67 2.80 -0.22
N VAL A 69 7.60 2.00 -0.38
CA VAL A 69 6.97 1.30 0.74
C VAL A 69 7.92 0.29 1.38
N LYS A 70 8.60 -0.56 0.58
CA LYS A 70 9.56 -1.54 1.10
C LYS A 70 10.69 -0.87 1.86
N TYR A 71 11.27 0.17 1.29
CA TYR A 71 12.33 0.95 1.93
C TYR A 71 11.88 1.53 3.28
N GLY A 72 10.72 2.18 3.33
CA GLY A 72 10.20 2.73 4.58
C GLY A 72 9.87 1.67 5.62
N MET A 73 9.39 0.48 5.22
CA MET A 73 9.16 -0.66 6.14
C MET A 73 10.47 -1.14 6.78
N GLU A 74 11.57 -1.19 6.01
CA GLU A 74 12.90 -1.55 6.53
C GLU A 74 13.39 -0.52 7.54
N GLU A 75 13.24 0.78 7.25
CA GLU A 75 13.62 1.86 8.16
C GLU A 75 12.78 1.86 9.44
N MET A 76 11.48 1.60 9.34
CA MET A 76 10.61 1.42 10.50
C MET A 76 11.02 0.23 11.37
N GLN A 77 11.37 -0.91 10.74
CA GLN A 77 11.83 -2.10 11.48
C GLN A 77 13.11 -1.81 12.27
N LYS A 78 14.07 -1.09 11.67
CA LYS A 78 15.32 -0.68 12.34
C LYS A 78 15.05 0.19 13.59
N GLN A 79 13.96 0.97 13.57
CA GLN A 79 13.53 1.81 14.69
C GLN A 79 12.59 1.09 15.68
N GLY A 80 12.41 -0.23 15.50
CA GLY A 80 11.66 -1.10 16.41
C GLY A 80 10.13 -0.97 16.27
N PHE A 81 9.62 -0.46 15.17
CA PHE A 81 8.19 -0.53 14.86
C PHE A 81 7.81 -1.94 14.43
N SER A 82 6.65 -2.40 14.88
CA SER A 82 6.13 -3.74 14.57
C SER A 82 5.04 -3.73 13.50
N HIS A 83 4.37 -2.58 13.31
CA HIS A 83 3.27 -2.42 12.36
C HIS A 83 3.41 -1.13 11.59
N SER A 84 2.99 -1.16 10.32
CA SER A 84 3.01 0.00 9.45
C SER A 84 1.66 0.21 8.78
N LEU A 85 1.09 1.40 8.96
CA LEU A 85 -0.07 1.86 8.22
C LEU A 85 0.40 2.52 6.93
N GLN A 86 0.15 1.91 5.78
CA GLN A 86 0.36 2.52 4.48
C GLN A 86 -0.85 3.37 4.11
N ILE A 87 -0.60 4.59 3.66
CA ILE A 87 -1.61 5.51 3.11
C ILE A 87 -0.99 6.35 1.99
N ASP A 88 -1.76 6.61 0.93
CA ASP A 88 -1.28 7.40 -0.21
C ASP A 88 -1.27 8.91 0.10
N ALA A 89 -0.36 9.66 -0.54
CA ALA A 89 -0.17 11.09 -0.32
C ALA A 89 -1.25 11.98 -0.97
N ASP A 90 -2.18 11.40 -1.73
CA ASP A 90 -3.18 12.12 -2.55
C ASP A 90 -4.44 12.57 -1.80
N ALA A 91 -4.54 12.22 -0.51
CA ALA A 91 -5.66 12.56 0.37
C ALA A 91 -7.06 12.08 -0.13
N GLN A 92 -7.12 11.01 -0.95
CA GLN A 92 -8.39 10.46 -1.44
C GLN A 92 -9.09 9.51 -0.43
N HIS A 93 -8.39 9.11 0.63
CA HIS A 93 -8.94 8.23 1.66
C HIS A 93 -9.73 9.00 2.72
N ASP A 94 -10.80 8.41 3.23
CA ASP A 94 -11.48 8.93 4.41
C ASP A 94 -10.58 8.78 5.65
N PHE A 95 -10.12 9.91 6.18
CA PHE A 95 -9.23 9.93 7.35
C PHE A 95 -9.90 9.39 8.64
N ASN A 96 -11.22 9.40 8.74
CA ASN A 96 -11.93 8.78 9.87
C ASN A 96 -11.71 7.26 9.92
N ALA A 97 -11.32 6.66 8.80
CA ALA A 97 -11.00 5.24 8.76
C ALA A 97 -9.65 4.90 9.43
N ILE A 98 -8.74 5.87 9.60
CA ILE A 98 -7.43 5.65 10.28
C ILE A 98 -7.66 5.02 11.65
N ARG A 99 -8.55 5.61 12.45
CA ARG A 99 -8.88 5.10 13.79
C ARG A 99 -9.45 3.68 13.72
N LYS A 100 -10.38 3.43 12.82
CA LYS A 100 -11.01 2.10 12.67
C LYS A 100 -9.98 1.02 12.31
N LEU A 101 -9.05 1.32 11.39
CA LEU A 101 -7.98 0.40 11.03
C LEU A 101 -7.04 0.16 12.21
N LYS A 102 -6.66 1.21 12.94
CA LYS A 102 -5.80 1.14 14.14
C LYS A 102 -6.44 0.25 15.21
N ASP A 103 -7.72 0.45 15.53
CA ASP A 103 -8.44 -0.33 16.53
C ASP A 103 -8.55 -1.81 16.08
N ALA A 104 -8.85 -2.06 14.82
CA ALA A 104 -8.87 -3.42 14.26
C ALA A 104 -7.50 -4.11 14.36
N CYS A 105 -6.41 -3.37 14.12
CA CYS A 105 -5.06 -3.89 14.24
C CYS A 105 -4.69 -4.19 15.69
N GLN A 106 -5.08 -3.36 16.64
CA GLN A 106 -4.85 -3.62 18.07
C GLN A 106 -5.53 -4.91 18.55
N ASN A 107 -6.74 -5.16 18.06
CA ASN A 107 -7.49 -6.37 18.39
C ASN A 107 -6.99 -7.62 17.64
N ASN A 108 -6.26 -7.43 16.53
CA ASN A 108 -5.80 -8.51 15.66
C ASN A 108 -4.35 -8.26 15.17
N PRO A 109 -3.35 -8.29 16.06
CA PRO A 109 -1.98 -7.84 15.74
C PRO A 109 -1.26 -8.71 14.71
N ASN A 110 -1.71 -9.94 14.48
CA ASN A 110 -1.10 -10.84 13.48
C ASN A 110 -1.82 -10.79 12.13
N ALA A 111 -2.82 -9.91 11.96
CA ALA A 111 -3.58 -9.80 10.73
C ALA A 111 -3.12 -8.61 9.88
N LEU A 112 -3.24 -8.76 8.57
CA LEU A 112 -3.21 -7.67 7.61
C LEU A 112 -4.57 -6.97 7.65
N ILE A 113 -4.62 -5.70 8.04
CA ILE A 113 -5.85 -4.91 8.06
C ILE A 113 -5.95 -4.11 6.77
N CYS A 114 -7.01 -4.32 6.02
CA CYS A 114 -7.23 -3.69 4.71
C CYS A 114 -8.47 -2.81 4.71
N ALA A 115 -8.34 -1.60 4.20
CA ALA A 115 -9.50 -0.81 3.83
C ALA A 115 -10.22 -1.46 2.64
N ASN A 116 -11.54 -1.60 2.75
CA ASN A 116 -12.42 -1.98 1.66
C ASN A 116 -13.14 -0.73 1.15
N PRO A 117 -12.74 -0.20 -0.02
CA PRO A 117 -13.31 1.04 -0.53
C PRO A 117 -14.79 0.87 -0.90
N ILE A 118 -15.66 1.66 -0.29
CA ILE A 118 -17.08 1.75 -0.65
C ILE A 118 -17.26 2.97 -1.55
N TYR A 119 -17.63 2.72 -2.79
CA TYR A 119 -17.75 3.74 -3.83
C TYR A 119 -19.16 4.32 -3.86
N GLY A 120 -19.26 5.65 -3.88
CA GLY A 120 -20.50 6.36 -4.12
C GLY A 120 -20.98 6.26 -5.57
N LYS A 121 -22.13 6.89 -5.86
CA LYS A 121 -22.72 6.93 -7.22
C LYS A 121 -21.89 7.80 -8.20
N ASP A 122 -21.03 8.64 -7.67
CA ASP A 122 -20.09 9.54 -8.33
C ASP A 122 -18.83 8.87 -8.84
N ALA A 123 -18.60 7.60 -8.49
CA ALA A 123 -17.40 6.87 -8.88
C ALA A 123 -17.30 6.65 -10.40
N PRO A 124 -16.17 6.98 -11.04
CA PRO A 124 -15.98 6.78 -12.48
C PRO A 124 -16.14 5.30 -12.86
N LYS A 125 -17.02 5.01 -13.82
CA LYS A 125 -17.33 3.64 -14.28
C LYS A 125 -16.08 2.87 -14.73
N SER A 126 -15.13 3.54 -15.38
CA SER A 126 -13.85 2.94 -15.83
C SER A 126 -13.01 2.39 -14.67
N ARG A 127 -12.95 3.10 -13.55
CA ARG A 127 -12.25 2.65 -12.33
C ARG A 127 -12.95 1.44 -11.69
N LEU A 128 -14.28 1.46 -11.63
CA LEU A 128 -15.06 0.31 -11.13
C LEU A 128 -14.85 -0.94 -12.00
N TYR A 129 -14.78 -0.76 -13.32
CA TYR A 129 -14.53 -1.87 -14.25
C TYR A 129 -13.13 -2.45 -14.07
N GLY A 130 -12.10 -1.61 -13.98
CA GLY A 130 -10.73 -2.04 -13.73
C GLY A 130 -10.61 -2.85 -12.42
N ARG A 131 -11.31 -2.43 -11.36
CA ARG A 131 -11.33 -3.16 -10.08
C ARG A 131 -12.01 -4.54 -10.20
N LYS A 132 -13.11 -4.64 -10.95
CA LYS A 132 -13.76 -5.94 -11.18
C LYS A 132 -12.84 -6.91 -11.90
N ILE A 133 -12.09 -6.45 -12.90
CA ILE A 133 -11.09 -7.27 -13.61
C ILE A 133 -9.99 -7.72 -12.64
N THR A 134 -9.46 -6.80 -11.83
CA THR A 134 -8.44 -7.15 -10.82
C THR A 134 -8.97 -8.15 -9.80
N ASN A 135 -10.19 -7.98 -9.30
CA ASN A 135 -10.79 -8.89 -8.35
C ASN A 135 -11.04 -10.28 -8.96
N PHE A 136 -11.42 -10.36 -10.24
CA PHE A 136 -11.50 -11.63 -10.96
C PHE A 136 -10.14 -12.35 -10.98
N TRP A 137 -9.07 -11.65 -11.30
CA TRP A 137 -7.72 -12.21 -11.25
C TRP A 137 -7.30 -12.62 -9.83
N ASN A 138 -7.70 -11.85 -8.81
CA ASN A 138 -7.43 -12.21 -7.42
C ASN A 138 -8.09 -13.55 -7.04
N VAL A 139 -9.32 -13.78 -7.49
CA VAL A 139 -9.99 -15.09 -7.30
C VAL A 139 -9.21 -16.21 -7.96
N LEU A 140 -8.74 -16.02 -9.19
CA LEU A 140 -7.92 -17.03 -9.90
C LEU A 140 -6.59 -17.30 -9.18
N HIS A 141 -5.96 -16.28 -8.59
CA HIS A 141 -4.69 -16.44 -7.88
C HIS A 141 -4.83 -17.05 -6.49
N THR A 142 -5.98 -16.92 -5.85
CA THR A 142 -6.20 -17.34 -4.45
C THR A 142 -7.18 -18.50 -4.32
N PHE A 143 -7.90 -18.84 -5.37
CA PHE A 143 -9.04 -19.77 -5.36
C PHE A 143 -10.08 -19.39 -4.28
N SER A 144 -10.24 -18.09 -4.01
CA SER A 144 -11.07 -17.57 -2.93
C SER A 144 -11.65 -16.21 -3.27
N PHE A 145 -12.82 -15.92 -2.72
CA PHE A 145 -13.46 -14.58 -2.76
C PHE A 145 -13.07 -13.71 -1.54
N SER A 146 -12.10 -14.12 -0.74
CA SER A 146 -11.70 -13.41 0.48
C SER A 146 -11.02 -12.07 0.22
N ILE A 147 -10.42 -11.85 -0.97
CA ILE A 147 -9.85 -10.56 -1.35
C ILE A 147 -10.93 -9.68 -1.95
N LYS A 148 -11.33 -8.64 -1.19
CA LYS A 148 -12.37 -7.70 -1.61
C LYS A 148 -11.86 -6.61 -2.56
N ASP A 149 -10.65 -6.10 -2.32
CA ASP A 149 -9.99 -5.09 -3.16
C ASP A 149 -8.46 -5.25 -3.15
N GLY A 150 -7.87 -5.47 -4.32
CA GLY A 150 -6.42 -5.61 -4.48
C GLY A 150 -5.68 -4.29 -4.71
N LEU A 151 -6.38 -3.23 -5.11
CA LEU A 151 -5.76 -1.97 -5.57
C LEU A 151 -5.68 -0.89 -4.50
N CYS A 152 -6.45 -1.01 -3.41
CA CYS A 152 -6.41 -0.05 -2.33
C CYS A 152 -5.14 -0.26 -1.49
N GLY A 153 -4.27 0.77 -1.43
CA GLY A 153 -3.03 0.74 -0.64
C GLY A 153 -3.22 1.11 0.83
N PHE A 154 -4.43 1.49 1.25
CA PHE A 154 -4.69 1.88 2.63
C PHE A 154 -4.84 0.65 3.53
N ARG A 155 -3.73 0.26 4.17
CA ARG A 155 -3.60 -1.01 4.90
C ARG A 155 -2.68 -0.88 6.10
N ILE A 156 -2.86 -1.74 7.13
CA ILE A 156 -1.87 -1.92 8.19
C ILE A 156 -1.26 -3.31 8.04
N TYR A 157 0.06 -3.34 7.94
CA TYR A 157 0.87 -4.54 7.78
C TYR A 157 1.61 -4.89 9.08
N PRO A 158 1.66 -6.16 9.50
CA PRO A 158 2.73 -6.66 10.36
C PRO A 158 4.06 -6.57 9.59
N ILE A 159 5.00 -5.73 10.05
CA ILE A 159 6.25 -5.42 9.30
C ILE A 159 7.10 -6.67 9.08
N ALA A 160 7.22 -7.54 10.08
CA ALA A 160 8.03 -8.75 9.98
C ALA A 160 7.52 -9.69 8.88
N ASP A 161 6.20 -9.91 8.80
CA ASP A 161 5.58 -10.76 7.78
C ASP A 161 5.69 -10.14 6.38
N PHE A 162 5.52 -8.81 6.31
CA PHE A 162 5.68 -8.07 5.07
C PHE A 162 7.11 -8.21 4.53
N LEU A 163 8.12 -7.90 5.33
CA LEU A 163 9.52 -7.96 4.91
C LEU A 163 9.96 -9.39 4.58
N THR A 164 9.55 -10.38 5.40
CA THR A 164 9.79 -11.79 5.11
C THR A 164 9.16 -12.20 3.77
N THR A 165 8.02 -11.62 3.43
CA THR A 165 7.37 -11.89 2.13
C THR A 165 8.20 -11.30 0.99
N CYS A 166 8.64 -10.05 1.12
CA CYS A 166 9.45 -9.38 0.10
C CYS A 166 10.86 -10.00 -0.07
N GLN A 167 11.44 -10.58 0.98
CA GLN A 167 12.73 -11.25 0.91
C GLN A 167 12.65 -12.63 0.23
N LYS A 168 11.58 -13.37 0.48
CA LYS A 168 11.42 -14.74 -0.05
C LYS A 168 10.83 -14.78 -1.45
N GLU A 169 10.17 -13.72 -1.88
CA GLU A 169 9.45 -13.68 -3.14
C GLU A 169 9.68 -12.34 -3.87
N THR A 170 9.73 -12.40 -5.20
CA THR A 170 9.82 -11.19 -6.02
C THR A 170 8.48 -10.46 -5.97
N VAL A 171 8.47 -9.26 -5.41
CA VAL A 171 7.31 -8.35 -5.38
C VAL A 171 7.63 -7.12 -6.22
N GLY A 172 6.71 -6.72 -7.09
CA GLY A 172 6.86 -5.55 -7.97
C GLY A 172 7.16 -4.26 -7.21
N ASN A 173 7.68 -3.27 -7.92
CA ASN A 173 8.01 -1.94 -7.36
C ASN A 173 7.04 -0.85 -7.81
N GLY A 174 6.19 -1.10 -8.82
CA GLY A 174 5.29 -0.11 -9.41
C GLY A 174 3.86 -0.18 -8.89
N MET A 175 2.92 0.10 -9.79
CA MET A 175 1.47 0.05 -9.50
C MET A 175 0.94 -1.38 -9.31
N ASP A 176 1.71 -2.38 -9.67
CA ASP A 176 1.46 -3.81 -9.44
C ASP A 176 1.68 -4.23 -7.98
N PHE A 177 2.41 -3.43 -7.19
CA PHE A 177 2.83 -3.74 -5.83
C PHE A 177 1.68 -4.08 -4.89
N ASP A 178 0.69 -3.19 -4.77
CA ASP A 178 -0.38 -3.31 -3.76
C ASP A 178 -1.19 -4.60 -3.92
N ASN A 179 -1.46 -5.00 -5.17
CA ASN A 179 -2.15 -6.25 -5.45
C ASN A 179 -1.27 -7.47 -5.23
N GLU A 180 -0.02 -7.42 -5.69
CA GLU A 180 0.90 -8.55 -5.57
C GLU A 180 1.22 -8.90 -4.13
N ILE A 181 1.58 -7.91 -3.30
CA ILE A 181 1.90 -8.15 -1.88
C ILE A 181 0.71 -8.73 -1.12
N LEU A 182 -0.51 -8.26 -1.40
CA LEU A 182 -1.73 -8.78 -0.78
C LEU A 182 -1.93 -10.26 -1.10
N ILE A 183 -1.83 -10.65 -2.38
CA ILE A 183 -1.98 -12.04 -2.81
C ILE A 183 -0.92 -12.93 -2.17
N ARG A 184 0.34 -12.47 -2.10
CA ARG A 184 1.44 -13.25 -1.52
C ARG A 184 1.27 -13.44 -0.02
N MET A 185 0.88 -12.39 0.72
CA MET A 185 0.57 -12.50 2.15
C MET A 185 -0.64 -13.41 2.41
N TYR A 186 -1.68 -13.32 1.57
CA TYR A 186 -2.82 -14.25 1.63
C TYR A 186 -2.39 -15.73 1.45
N ARG A 187 -1.55 -16.01 0.45
CA ARG A 187 -1.00 -17.36 0.21
C ARG A 187 -0.17 -17.91 1.36
N LYS A 188 0.45 -17.03 2.15
CA LYS A 188 1.14 -17.38 3.41
C LYS A 188 0.21 -17.57 4.59
N LYS A 189 -1.11 -17.53 4.36
CA LYS A 189 -2.16 -17.71 5.36
C LYS A 189 -2.16 -16.65 6.45
N ILE A 190 -1.65 -15.44 6.16
CA ILE A 190 -1.78 -14.29 7.04
C ILE A 190 -3.25 -13.87 7.04
N PRO A 191 -3.90 -13.80 8.21
CA PRO A 191 -5.31 -13.40 8.27
C PRO A 191 -5.51 -12.01 7.69
N ILE A 192 -6.60 -11.79 6.94
CA ILE A 192 -6.95 -10.48 6.38
C ILE A 192 -8.28 -10.02 6.98
N ILE A 193 -8.28 -8.82 7.52
CA ILE A 193 -9.48 -8.16 8.05
C ILE A 193 -9.79 -6.95 7.19
N TRP A 194 -11.04 -6.87 6.73
CA TRP A 194 -11.52 -5.80 5.88
C TRP A 194 -12.35 -4.80 6.67
N ILE A 195 -12.01 -3.52 6.54
CA ILE A 195 -12.72 -2.41 7.15
C ILE A 195 -13.36 -1.57 6.03
N ASP A 196 -14.66 -1.51 5.99
CA ASP A 196 -15.39 -0.73 5.00
C ASP A 196 -15.11 0.76 5.20
N THR A 197 -14.63 1.41 4.14
CA THR A 197 -14.20 2.81 4.15
C THR A 197 -14.82 3.55 2.96
N PRO A 198 -15.60 4.62 3.19
CA PRO A 198 -16.05 5.49 2.11
C PRO A 198 -14.86 6.07 1.34
N VAL A 199 -15.00 6.20 0.03
CA VAL A 199 -14.01 6.89 -0.82
C VAL A 199 -14.64 8.18 -1.32
N GLN A 200 -13.91 9.29 -1.14
CA GLN A 200 -14.28 10.58 -1.69
C GLN A 200 -13.43 10.86 -2.93
N TYR A 201 -14.08 11.05 -4.07
CA TYR A 201 -13.39 11.49 -5.27
C TYR A 201 -13.24 13.00 -5.24
N GLN A 202 -12.00 13.49 -5.32
CA GLN A 202 -11.75 14.90 -5.62
C GLN A 202 -11.70 15.07 -7.14
N ASP A 203 -12.46 16.03 -7.67
CA ASP A 203 -12.65 16.24 -9.12
C ASP A 203 -11.34 16.53 -9.90
N ASN A 204 -10.24 16.83 -9.21
CA ASN A 204 -8.94 17.19 -9.81
C ASN A 204 -7.77 16.29 -9.34
N GLY A 205 -8.03 15.06 -8.94
CA GLY A 205 -6.95 14.15 -8.51
C GLY A 205 -5.98 13.82 -9.65
N ILE A 206 -4.69 14.13 -9.47
CA ILE A 206 -3.63 13.76 -10.43
C ILE A 206 -3.41 12.26 -10.33
N SER A 207 -3.69 11.53 -11.42
CA SER A 207 -3.37 10.10 -11.51
C SER A 207 -2.02 9.94 -12.22
N HIS A 208 -1.06 9.32 -11.56
CA HIS A 208 0.24 8.96 -12.16
C HIS A 208 0.21 7.62 -12.92
N PHE A 209 -0.98 7.02 -13.10
CA PHE A 209 -1.14 5.77 -13.83
C PHE A 209 -0.83 5.94 -15.32
N LYS A 210 0.22 5.27 -15.78
CA LYS A 210 0.64 5.24 -17.19
C LYS A 210 0.06 4.00 -17.87
N MET A 211 -1.05 4.16 -18.60
CA MET A 211 -1.91 3.08 -19.10
C MET A 211 -1.12 1.91 -19.72
N TRP A 212 -0.21 2.15 -20.65
CA TRP A 212 0.54 1.08 -21.31
C TRP A 212 1.61 0.44 -20.41
N GLN A 213 2.41 1.27 -19.73
CA GLN A 213 3.53 0.79 -18.92
C GLN A 213 3.05 0.02 -17.69
N ASP A 214 2.00 0.52 -17.03
CA ASP A 214 1.49 -0.10 -15.83
C ASP A 214 0.67 -1.36 -16.13
N ASN A 215 -0.06 -1.41 -17.27
CA ASN A 215 -0.73 -2.62 -17.72
C ASN A 215 0.28 -3.74 -18.05
N ILE A 216 1.45 -3.41 -18.64
CA ILE A 216 2.52 -4.38 -18.86
C ILE A 216 3.07 -4.90 -17.52
N LYS A 217 3.28 -4.04 -16.53
CA LYS A 217 3.74 -4.44 -15.18
C LYS A 217 2.71 -5.36 -14.51
N ILE A 218 1.43 -5.00 -14.58
CA ILE A 218 0.32 -5.79 -14.04
C ILE A 218 0.26 -7.17 -14.73
N SER A 219 0.39 -7.23 -16.05
CA SER A 219 0.41 -8.50 -16.79
C SER A 219 1.61 -9.38 -16.39
N LYS A 220 2.80 -8.78 -16.24
CA LYS A 220 3.99 -9.49 -15.74
C LYS A 220 3.80 -9.98 -14.30
N MET A 221 3.14 -9.21 -13.46
CA MET A 221 2.78 -9.61 -12.10
C MET A 221 1.89 -10.85 -12.12
N HIS A 222 0.84 -10.87 -12.93
CA HIS A 222 -0.03 -12.05 -13.05
C HIS A 222 0.75 -13.28 -13.50
N ALA A 223 1.63 -13.15 -14.51
CA ALA A 223 2.49 -14.24 -14.95
C ALA A 223 3.40 -14.76 -13.81
N ARG A 224 4.06 -13.86 -13.04
CA ARG A 224 4.87 -14.25 -11.87
C ARG A 224 4.06 -15.00 -10.82
N LEU A 225 2.85 -14.54 -10.52
CA LEU A 225 1.97 -15.15 -9.55
C LEU A 225 1.54 -16.56 -9.98
N PHE A 226 1.25 -16.79 -11.26
CA PHE A 226 0.95 -18.12 -11.79
C PHE A 226 2.16 -19.04 -11.70
N LEU A 227 3.32 -18.59 -12.17
CA LEU A 227 4.54 -19.40 -12.12
C LEU A 227 4.94 -19.76 -10.68
N SER A 228 4.85 -18.79 -9.75
CA SER A 228 5.18 -19.07 -8.34
C SER A 228 4.24 -20.09 -7.73
N HIS A 229 2.96 -20.10 -8.09
CA HIS A 229 2.01 -21.11 -7.64
C HIS A 229 2.32 -22.50 -8.19
N PHE A 230 2.61 -22.58 -9.49
CA PHE A 230 2.96 -23.82 -10.16
C PHE A 230 4.22 -24.46 -9.54
N PHE A 231 5.28 -23.70 -9.33
CA PHE A 231 6.50 -24.20 -8.70
C PHE A 231 6.33 -24.58 -7.23
N SER A 232 5.46 -23.90 -6.47
CA SER A 232 5.18 -24.28 -5.09
C SER A 232 4.43 -25.63 -4.99
N PHE A 233 3.49 -25.85 -5.90
CA PHE A 233 2.75 -27.12 -5.99
C PHE A 233 3.68 -28.32 -6.24
N PHE A 234 4.63 -28.19 -7.16
CA PHE A 234 5.60 -29.27 -7.44
C PHE A 234 6.63 -29.51 -6.32
N ARG A 235 6.93 -28.49 -5.48
CA ARG A 235 7.80 -28.68 -4.31
C ARG A 235 7.11 -29.45 -3.18
N GLN A 236 5.81 -29.28 -2.99
CA GLN A 236 5.05 -29.97 -1.94
C GLN A 236 4.81 -31.47 -2.25
N HIS A 237 4.84 -31.87 -3.52
CA HIS A 237 4.65 -33.27 -3.94
C HIS A 237 5.97 -34.04 -4.12
N LYS A 238 7.12 -33.46 -3.78
CA LYS A 238 8.44 -34.14 -3.79
C LYS A 238 8.96 -34.49 -2.39
N GLN A 239 8.19 -34.25 -1.35
CA GLN A 239 8.44 -34.72 0.03
C GLN A 239 7.41 -35.81 0.39
#